data_aa84431d7d280f2cc3585f00d701c018
#
_entry.id   aa84431d7d280f2cc3585f00d701c018
#
_cell.length_a   1.000
_cell.length_b   1.000
_cell.length_c   1.000
_cell.angle_alpha   90.00
_cell.angle_beta   90.00
_cell.angle_gamma   90.00
#
_symmetry.space_group_name_H-M   'P 1'
#
loop_
_entity.id
_entity.type
_entity.pdbx_description
1 polymer ?
#
loop_
_entity_poly.entity_id
_entity_poly.type
_entity_poly.pdbx_seq_one_letter_code
_entity_poly.pdbx_strand_id
1 'polypeptide(L)'
;MNDYQAKFVTPEQAVKAVQSGDWVDYGFGAGFPELLDKALAARKGEVKDVKVRGGLVIRPRIEVVEADPEQESFSYYSWHVGDYERKLQKNGLVKFMPVMLRSLPYLYRDKHIRCDVAFVPVSKPDENGYCGLGISNYAWRTIFESARTVIFEINEHYPKLQGVDGSHRVHLSEADYIVEGEHEPLPVRSYRAPSETDIAIAKIVVNEIPDGAVLSLGVGGVPYTVAKMLAESDKKDLGCHTGTISDAFLELYQAGKLTNAHKELDTGLSAWNLAMGSQELYDWLDAEPQLFHPGDLDYIHSVERISKFSNVISINGGVQLDLMGQENAESTGTRQLSGVGGQMDFLEGAYRSKGGKGFICINSSRVTKDGERKSNILATIPGGSTISAPRTMIQYVVTEYGIASLSGKTLRERAEAMASIAHPDFREELMKYAQENFK
;
A
#
# COMPACT_ATOMS: atom_id res chain seq x y z
N MET A 1 -4.46 37.23 17.29
CA MET A 1 -4.16 35.87 17.81
C MET A 1 -4.78 34.90 16.85
N ASN A 2 -4.00 33.95 16.36
CA ASN A 2 -4.56 32.95 15.45
C ASN A 2 -5.57 32.08 16.23
N ASP A 3 -6.76 31.88 15.70
CA ASP A 3 -7.89 31.18 16.36
C ASP A 3 -7.57 29.74 16.84
N TYR A 4 -6.46 29.16 16.40
CA TYR A 4 -6.06 27.79 16.74
C TYR A 4 -5.09 27.67 17.94
N GLN A 5 -4.58 28.78 18.49
CA GLN A 5 -3.63 28.71 19.62
C GLN A 5 -4.24 28.05 20.87
N ALA A 6 -5.54 28.24 21.10
CA ALA A 6 -6.25 27.62 22.22
C ALA A 6 -6.48 26.11 22.04
N LYS A 7 -6.21 25.54 20.85
CA LYS A 7 -6.40 24.13 20.54
C LYS A 7 -5.17 23.26 20.87
N PHE A 8 -4.02 23.89 21.15
CA PHE A 8 -2.83 23.18 21.60
C PHE A 8 -3.02 22.65 23.02
N VAL A 9 -2.95 21.35 23.17
CA VAL A 9 -3.15 20.63 24.42
C VAL A 9 -2.15 19.50 24.57
N THR A 10 -2.04 18.91 25.76
CA THR A 10 -1.20 17.70 25.92
C THR A 10 -1.90 16.49 25.30
N PRO A 11 -1.16 15.42 24.94
CA PRO A 11 -1.75 14.17 24.46
C PRO A 11 -2.82 13.61 25.39
N GLU A 12 -2.60 13.66 26.72
CA GLU A 12 -3.52 13.18 27.76
C GLU A 12 -4.81 14.03 27.83
N GLN A 13 -4.71 15.31 27.48
CA GLN A 13 -5.91 16.16 27.39
C GLN A 13 -6.70 15.87 26.11
N ALA A 14 -6.02 15.73 24.97
CA ALA A 14 -6.64 15.48 23.69
C ALA A 14 -7.41 14.15 23.65
N VAL A 15 -6.81 13.07 24.18
CA VAL A 15 -7.46 11.76 24.18
C VAL A 15 -8.69 11.64 25.09
N LYS A 16 -8.97 12.65 25.95
CA LYS A 16 -10.24 12.71 26.70
C LYS A 16 -11.45 12.86 25.81
N ALA A 17 -11.28 13.30 24.56
CA ALA A 17 -12.34 13.33 23.55
C ALA A 17 -12.84 11.93 23.17
N VAL A 18 -12.03 10.89 23.38
CA VAL A 18 -12.43 9.49 23.12
C VAL A 18 -13.32 8.99 24.25
N GLN A 19 -14.48 8.47 23.90
CA GLN A 19 -15.49 7.92 24.80
C GLN A 19 -15.62 6.40 24.63
N SER A 20 -16.20 5.74 25.62
CA SER A 20 -16.51 4.30 25.51
C SER A 20 -17.42 4.04 24.31
N GLY A 21 -17.08 3.00 23.53
CA GLY A 21 -17.81 2.62 22.33
C GLY A 21 -17.40 3.36 21.05
N ASP A 22 -16.48 4.34 21.12
CA ASP A 22 -16.02 5.10 19.96
C ASP A 22 -15.19 4.26 18.98
N TRP A 23 -15.22 4.67 17.71
CA TRP A 23 -14.28 4.29 16.66
C TRP A 23 -13.22 5.38 16.48
N VAL A 24 -11.97 5.00 16.61
CA VAL A 24 -10.80 5.90 16.47
C VAL A 24 -9.99 5.48 15.26
N ASP A 25 -9.79 6.39 14.32
CA ASP A 25 -8.96 6.14 13.13
C ASP A 25 -7.54 6.64 13.33
N TYR A 26 -6.55 5.77 13.04
CA TYR A 26 -5.11 6.02 13.20
C TYR A 26 -4.37 6.23 11.88
N GLY A 27 -5.02 5.99 10.73
CA GLY A 27 -4.38 6.07 9.43
C GLY A 27 -3.67 4.79 9.00
N PHE A 28 -2.61 4.93 8.17
CA PHE A 28 -2.05 3.81 7.43
C PHE A 28 -0.52 3.91 7.29
N GLY A 29 0.17 2.77 7.34
CA GLY A 29 1.61 2.68 7.11
C GLY A 29 2.44 3.33 8.21
N ALA A 30 3.38 4.20 7.81
CA ALA A 30 4.19 4.99 8.75
C ALA A 30 3.46 6.26 9.24
N GLY A 31 2.30 6.59 8.68
CA GLY A 31 1.43 7.68 9.11
C GLY A 31 0.64 7.29 10.37
N PHE A 32 1.33 7.08 11.50
CA PHE A 32 0.77 6.54 12.74
C PHE A 32 0.89 7.56 13.88
N PRO A 33 -0.19 7.80 14.67
CA PRO A 33 -0.23 8.81 15.74
C PRO A 33 0.41 8.25 17.02
N GLU A 34 1.70 8.47 17.20
CA GLU A 34 2.51 7.83 18.24
C GLU A 34 2.19 8.34 19.64
N LEU A 35 2.10 9.66 19.81
CA LEU A 35 1.84 10.29 21.11
C LEU A 35 0.41 10.04 21.57
N LEU A 36 -0.54 10.14 20.63
CA LEU A 36 -1.95 9.92 20.90
C LEU A 36 -2.25 8.44 21.20
N ASP A 37 -1.58 7.50 20.51
CA ASP A 37 -1.69 6.06 20.79
C ASP A 37 -1.23 5.75 22.23
N LYS A 38 -0.06 6.26 22.62
CA LYS A 38 0.49 6.12 23.97
C LYS A 38 -0.44 6.73 25.04
N ALA A 39 -0.94 7.93 24.80
CA ALA A 39 -1.85 8.59 25.72
C ALA A 39 -3.20 7.88 25.84
N LEU A 40 -3.73 7.36 24.72
CA LEU A 40 -4.98 6.58 24.73
C LEU A 40 -4.79 5.25 25.47
N ALA A 41 -3.66 4.56 25.27
CA ALA A 41 -3.33 3.32 25.97
C ALA A 41 -3.33 3.49 27.50
N ALA A 42 -2.87 4.63 28.01
CA ALA A 42 -2.88 4.95 29.43
C ALA A 42 -4.29 5.04 30.03
N ARG A 43 -5.35 5.15 29.19
CA ARG A 43 -6.75 5.17 29.62
C ARG A 43 -7.39 3.78 29.72
N LYS A 44 -6.59 2.70 29.67
CA LYS A 44 -7.07 1.34 29.94
C LYS A 44 -7.82 1.30 31.28
N GLY A 45 -9.02 0.75 31.26
CA GLY A 45 -9.93 0.67 32.43
C GLY A 45 -10.78 1.91 32.66
N GLU A 46 -10.43 3.08 32.08
CA GLU A 46 -11.29 4.27 32.13
C GLU A 46 -12.36 4.25 31.02
N VAL A 47 -11.99 3.71 29.85
CA VAL A 47 -12.89 3.55 28.69
C VAL A 47 -13.12 2.08 28.39
N LYS A 48 -14.23 1.76 27.75
CA LYS A 48 -14.61 0.41 27.35
C LYS A 48 -15.05 0.37 25.91
N ASP A 49 -14.78 -0.76 25.23
CA ASP A 49 -15.24 -1.04 23.87
C ASP A 49 -14.81 0.02 22.83
N VAL A 50 -13.65 0.64 23.02
CA VAL A 50 -13.06 1.56 22.03
C VAL A 50 -12.44 0.74 20.90
N LYS A 51 -12.81 1.04 19.67
CA LYS A 51 -12.36 0.35 18.47
C LYS A 51 -11.37 1.22 17.73
N VAL A 52 -10.13 0.78 17.69
CA VAL A 52 -9.03 1.47 16.99
C VAL A 52 -8.86 0.86 15.61
N ARG A 53 -8.75 1.67 14.59
CA ARG A 53 -8.66 1.23 13.21
C ARG A 53 -7.49 1.86 12.48
N GLY A 54 -6.76 1.01 11.75
CA GLY A 54 -5.61 1.42 10.95
C GLY A 54 -5.22 0.32 9.97
N GLY A 55 -3.97 0.28 9.58
CA GLY A 55 -3.45 -0.80 8.73
C GLY A 55 -1.99 -0.62 8.34
N LEU A 56 -1.35 -1.74 7.99
CA LEU A 56 0.05 -1.78 7.55
C LEU A 56 0.99 -1.04 8.52
N VAL A 57 0.80 -1.25 9.82
CA VAL A 57 1.61 -0.57 10.84
C VAL A 57 3.07 -0.99 10.69
N ILE A 58 3.96 -0.03 10.40
CA ILE A 58 5.40 -0.27 10.22
C ILE A 58 6.17 0.03 11.51
N ARG A 59 5.55 0.69 12.48
CA ARG A 59 6.14 0.94 13.79
C ARG A 59 6.26 -0.35 14.61
N PRO A 60 7.17 -0.41 15.59
CA PRO A 60 7.46 -1.62 16.34
C PRO A 60 6.32 -2.05 17.27
N ARG A 61 5.34 -1.19 17.55
CA ARG A 61 4.23 -1.46 18.47
C ARG A 61 2.98 -0.63 18.18
N ILE A 62 1.86 -1.08 18.74
CA ILE A 62 0.60 -0.37 18.89
C ILE A 62 0.27 -0.40 20.39
N GLU A 63 0.43 0.74 21.08
CA GLU A 63 0.40 0.81 22.54
C GLU A 63 -0.95 0.38 23.12
N VAL A 64 -2.07 0.77 22.50
CA VAL A 64 -3.43 0.34 22.94
C VAL A 64 -3.61 -1.17 22.89
N VAL A 65 -2.98 -1.86 21.93
CA VAL A 65 -3.08 -3.32 21.80
C VAL A 65 -2.21 -4.02 22.84
N GLU A 66 -1.00 -3.54 23.05
CA GLU A 66 -0.07 -4.11 24.03
C GLU A 66 -0.52 -3.86 25.48
N ALA A 67 -1.14 -2.70 25.73
CA ALA A 67 -1.67 -2.38 27.05
C ALA A 67 -2.87 -3.24 27.45
N ASP A 68 -3.67 -3.69 26.47
CA ASP A 68 -4.96 -4.38 26.73
C ASP A 68 -5.12 -5.69 25.95
N PRO A 69 -4.30 -6.73 26.25
CA PRO A 69 -4.39 -8.02 25.57
C PRO A 69 -5.72 -8.75 25.81
N GLU A 70 -6.46 -8.41 26.84
CA GLU A 70 -7.80 -8.93 27.15
C GLU A 70 -8.91 -8.26 26.30
N GLN A 71 -8.60 -7.16 25.62
CA GLN A 71 -9.52 -6.40 24.79
C GLN A 71 -10.79 -5.90 25.53
N GLU A 72 -10.66 -5.52 26.78
CA GLU A 72 -11.76 -4.97 27.59
C GLU A 72 -11.99 -3.48 27.31
N SER A 73 -10.90 -2.73 27.12
CA SER A 73 -10.93 -1.30 26.80
C SER A 73 -10.80 -1.05 25.32
N PHE A 74 -9.88 -1.76 24.65
CA PHE A 74 -9.52 -1.51 23.26
C PHE A 74 -9.61 -2.77 22.41
N SER A 75 -10.04 -2.62 21.15
CA SER A 75 -9.88 -3.65 20.13
C SER A 75 -9.35 -3.04 18.83
N TYR A 76 -8.42 -3.74 18.15
CA TYR A 76 -7.76 -3.22 16.98
C TYR A 76 -8.24 -3.90 15.69
N TYR A 77 -8.50 -3.07 14.69
CA TYR A 77 -8.98 -3.47 13.37
C TYR A 77 -8.00 -3.00 12.29
N SER A 78 -7.66 -3.89 11.36
CA SER A 78 -6.69 -3.60 10.30
C SER A 78 -7.28 -3.89 8.92
N TRP A 79 -7.07 -2.95 8.00
CA TRP A 79 -7.38 -3.12 6.57
C TRP A 79 -6.28 -3.91 5.83
N HIS A 80 -5.07 -3.92 6.37
CA HIS A 80 -3.91 -4.50 5.73
C HIS A 80 -2.89 -4.92 6.79
N VAL A 81 -2.68 -6.21 6.94
CA VAL A 81 -1.80 -6.73 8.01
C VAL A 81 -0.34 -6.65 7.61
N GLY A 82 0.44 -5.90 8.36
CA GLY A 82 1.89 -5.85 8.26
C GLY A 82 2.60 -6.92 9.10
N ASP A 83 3.94 -6.87 9.15
CA ASP A 83 4.76 -7.85 9.88
C ASP A 83 4.45 -7.89 11.38
N TYR A 84 4.28 -6.71 11.97
CA TYR A 84 3.95 -6.59 13.39
C TYR A 84 2.53 -7.08 13.66
N GLU A 85 1.56 -6.65 12.88
CA GLU A 85 0.16 -7.03 13.02
C GLU A 85 -0.06 -8.53 12.84
N ARG A 86 0.74 -9.21 11.96
CA ARG A 86 0.70 -10.67 11.83
C ARG A 86 1.12 -11.41 13.11
N LYS A 87 2.03 -10.82 13.92
CA LYS A 87 2.40 -11.39 15.22
C LYS A 87 1.24 -11.26 16.21
N LEU A 88 0.60 -10.11 16.25
CA LEU A 88 -0.56 -9.85 17.11
C LEU A 88 -1.78 -10.68 16.71
N GLN A 89 -2.00 -10.87 15.41
CA GLN A 89 -3.13 -11.66 14.88
C GLN A 89 -3.10 -13.12 15.34
N LYS A 90 -1.93 -13.70 15.55
CA LYS A 90 -1.79 -15.07 16.09
C LYS A 90 -2.43 -15.22 17.46
N ASN A 91 -2.51 -14.15 18.22
CA ASN A 91 -3.08 -14.08 19.56
C ASN A 91 -4.51 -13.51 19.54
N GLY A 92 -5.13 -13.34 18.37
CA GLY A 92 -6.49 -12.79 18.23
C GLY A 92 -6.61 -11.29 18.51
N LEU A 93 -5.48 -10.57 18.55
CA LEU A 93 -5.43 -9.13 18.90
C LEU A 93 -5.65 -8.21 17.71
N VAL A 94 -5.71 -8.73 16.48
CA VAL A 94 -5.99 -7.97 15.27
C VAL A 94 -7.19 -8.55 14.54
N LYS A 95 -8.20 -7.74 14.31
CA LYS A 95 -9.39 -8.09 13.54
C LYS A 95 -9.21 -7.55 12.12
N PHE A 96 -9.08 -8.45 11.15
CA PHE A 96 -8.89 -8.06 9.76
C PHE A 96 -10.22 -7.66 9.10
N MET A 97 -10.21 -6.54 8.41
CA MET A 97 -11.34 -6.01 7.65
C MET A 97 -10.95 -5.97 6.16
N PRO A 98 -11.47 -6.86 5.31
CA PRO A 98 -11.12 -6.86 3.89
C PRO A 98 -11.70 -5.64 3.19
N VAL A 99 -10.84 -4.91 2.46
CA VAL A 99 -11.23 -3.73 1.70
C VAL A 99 -10.25 -3.50 0.54
N MET A 100 -10.76 -3.04 -0.59
CA MET A 100 -9.95 -2.38 -1.61
C MET A 100 -9.74 -0.92 -1.20
N LEU A 101 -8.51 -0.40 -1.30
CA LEU A 101 -8.22 0.96 -0.83
C LEU A 101 -9.09 2.02 -1.49
N ARG A 102 -9.36 1.91 -2.79
CA ARG A 102 -10.28 2.83 -3.51
C ARG A 102 -11.70 2.87 -2.94
N SER A 103 -12.10 1.83 -2.21
CA SER A 103 -13.46 1.75 -1.64
C SER A 103 -13.59 2.41 -0.28
N LEU A 104 -12.48 2.69 0.40
CA LEU A 104 -12.49 3.28 1.75
C LEU A 104 -13.24 4.62 1.81
N PRO A 105 -12.98 5.61 0.94
CA PRO A 105 -13.69 6.87 0.98
C PRO A 105 -15.22 6.71 0.88
N TYR A 106 -15.68 5.78 0.05
CA TYR A 106 -17.12 5.48 -0.08
C TYR A 106 -17.71 4.88 1.19
N LEU A 107 -16.96 3.98 1.87
CA LEU A 107 -17.44 3.38 3.12
C LEU A 107 -17.70 4.43 4.20
N TYR A 108 -16.85 5.46 4.29
CA TYR A 108 -17.04 6.59 5.21
C TYR A 108 -18.19 7.49 4.75
N ARG A 109 -18.18 7.93 3.48
CA ARG A 109 -19.15 8.85 2.90
C ARG A 109 -20.58 8.30 2.98
N ASP A 110 -20.74 7.01 2.66
CA ASP A 110 -22.04 6.33 2.69
C ASP A 110 -22.40 5.78 4.09
N LYS A 111 -21.57 6.08 5.11
CA LYS A 111 -21.78 5.70 6.51
C LYS A 111 -21.89 4.20 6.77
N HIS A 112 -21.27 3.38 5.91
CA HIS A 112 -21.11 1.94 6.18
C HIS A 112 -20.15 1.69 7.35
N ILE A 113 -19.19 2.59 7.52
CA ILE A 113 -18.30 2.65 8.67
C ILE A 113 -18.35 4.05 9.26
N ARG A 114 -18.16 4.15 10.57
CA ARG A 114 -18.11 5.45 11.26
C ARG A 114 -16.70 5.72 11.77
N CYS A 115 -16.34 6.99 11.91
CA CYS A 115 -15.23 7.47 12.68
C CYS A 115 -15.78 8.46 13.71
N ASP A 116 -15.53 8.25 14.99
CA ASP A 116 -15.93 9.20 16.03
C ASP A 116 -14.81 10.16 16.32
N VAL A 117 -13.55 9.67 16.36
CA VAL A 117 -12.36 10.47 16.59
C VAL A 117 -11.29 10.10 15.58
N ALA A 118 -10.72 11.09 14.91
CA ALA A 118 -9.60 10.92 13.99
C ALA A 118 -8.30 11.40 14.64
N PHE A 119 -7.29 10.53 14.75
CA PHE A 119 -5.93 10.87 15.14
C PHE A 119 -5.09 11.04 13.88
N VAL A 120 -4.75 12.26 13.54
CA VAL A 120 -4.21 12.63 12.24
C VAL A 120 -2.78 13.14 12.39
N PRO A 121 -1.77 12.33 12.07
CA PRO A 121 -0.40 12.80 12.04
C PRO A 121 -0.20 13.78 10.89
N VAL A 122 0.42 14.93 11.17
CA VAL A 122 0.69 16.01 10.22
C VAL A 122 2.12 16.51 10.34
N SER A 123 2.66 17.14 9.29
CA SER A 123 3.97 17.81 9.34
C SER A 123 3.92 19.06 10.20
N LYS A 124 5.10 19.62 10.51
CA LYS A 124 5.17 20.98 11.09
C LYS A 124 4.44 21.99 10.19
N PRO A 125 3.70 22.94 10.79
CA PRO A 125 3.01 23.97 10.02
C PRO A 125 4.00 24.93 9.34
N ASP A 126 3.57 25.48 8.21
CA ASP A 126 4.22 26.64 7.61
C ASP A 126 3.87 27.96 8.36
N GLU A 127 4.40 29.07 7.87
CA GLU A 127 4.15 30.41 8.45
C GLU A 127 2.66 30.83 8.45
N ASN A 128 1.85 30.22 7.61
CA ASN A 128 0.42 30.46 7.47
C ASN A 128 -0.43 29.44 8.26
N GLY A 129 0.17 28.49 8.97
CA GLY A 129 -0.52 27.47 9.74
C GLY A 129 -0.99 26.24 8.94
N TYR A 130 -0.47 26.05 7.74
CA TYR A 130 -0.74 24.85 6.94
C TYR A 130 0.28 23.76 7.22
N CYS A 131 -0.22 22.54 7.41
CA CYS A 131 0.54 21.29 7.53
C CYS A 131 0.30 20.41 6.31
N GLY A 132 1.27 19.56 5.98
CA GLY A 132 1.06 18.41 5.08
C GLY A 132 0.49 17.23 5.86
N LEU A 133 -0.25 16.35 5.17
CA LEU A 133 -0.76 15.09 5.72
C LEU A 133 0.33 13.99 5.82
N GLY A 134 1.57 14.43 5.91
CA GLY A 134 2.73 13.60 6.15
C GLY A 134 3.05 12.65 5.00
N ILE A 135 3.40 11.43 5.36
CA ILE A 135 3.81 10.37 4.41
C ILE A 135 2.70 9.38 4.07
N SER A 136 1.46 9.67 4.48
CA SER A 136 0.28 8.84 4.19
C SER A 136 -0.96 9.71 4.10
N ASN A 137 -1.42 9.99 2.90
CA ASN A 137 -2.65 10.74 2.67
C ASN A 137 -3.90 9.84 2.63
N TYR A 138 -3.88 8.76 3.24
CA TYR A 138 -4.98 7.80 3.46
C TYR A 138 -6.35 8.26 2.88
N ALA A 139 -7.40 8.42 3.71
CA ALA A 139 -8.71 8.94 3.32
C ALA A 139 -9.11 10.14 4.22
N TRP A 140 -8.14 10.94 4.62
CA TRP A 140 -8.31 11.92 5.70
C TRP A 140 -9.40 12.94 5.43
N ARG A 141 -9.52 13.46 4.19
CA ARG A 141 -10.56 14.44 3.87
C ARG A 141 -11.96 13.88 4.09
N THR A 142 -12.21 12.65 3.66
CA THR A 142 -13.51 11.98 3.86
C THR A 142 -13.73 11.62 5.34
N ILE A 143 -12.65 11.26 6.06
CA ILE A 143 -12.73 10.99 7.50
C ILE A 143 -13.09 12.26 8.29
N PHE A 144 -12.51 13.42 7.94
CA PHE A 144 -12.82 14.69 8.60
C PHE A 144 -14.30 15.07 8.49
N GLU A 145 -14.92 14.79 7.33
CA GLU A 145 -16.34 15.05 7.11
C GLU A 145 -17.25 14.18 8.00
N SER A 146 -16.78 13.02 8.43
CA SER A 146 -17.55 12.06 9.22
C SER A 146 -17.19 12.04 10.70
N ALA A 147 -15.98 12.46 11.08
CA ALA A 147 -15.52 12.44 12.46
C ALA A 147 -16.20 13.50 13.33
N ARG A 148 -16.55 13.12 14.56
CA ARG A 148 -17.03 14.06 15.58
C ARG A 148 -15.90 14.97 16.09
N THR A 149 -14.68 14.41 16.17
CA THR A 149 -13.50 15.09 16.70
C THR A 149 -12.28 14.76 15.84
N VAL A 150 -11.54 15.78 15.42
CA VAL A 150 -10.30 15.67 14.67
C VAL A 150 -9.15 16.18 15.52
N ILE A 151 -8.14 15.34 15.76
CA ILE A 151 -6.97 15.68 16.56
C ILE A 151 -5.75 15.58 15.68
N PHE A 152 -5.02 16.72 15.51
CA PHE A 152 -3.75 16.72 14.80
C PHE A 152 -2.61 16.41 15.76
N GLU A 153 -1.73 15.50 15.34
CA GLU A 153 -0.46 15.20 15.98
C GLU A 153 0.67 15.71 15.07
N ILE A 154 1.32 16.79 15.47
CA ILE A 154 2.41 17.40 14.70
C ILE A 154 3.67 16.57 14.92
N ASN A 155 4.13 15.89 13.86
CA ASN A 155 5.36 15.10 13.85
C ASN A 155 6.48 15.89 13.13
N GLU A 156 7.57 16.17 13.85
CA GLU A 156 8.70 16.95 13.37
C GLU A 156 9.53 16.26 12.29
N HIS A 157 9.39 14.94 12.16
CA HIS A 157 10.10 14.13 11.17
C HIS A 157 9.36 13.98 9.83
N TYR A 158 8.11 14.49 9.75
CA TYR A 158 7.37 14.40 8.49
C TYR A 158 7.85 15.43 7.48
N PRO A 159 8.06 15.02 6.21
CA PRO A 159 8.31 15.96 5.12
C PRO A 159 7.20 17.01 5.00
N LYS A 160 7.58 18.25 4.71
CA LYS A 160 6.65 19.39 4.60
C LYS A 160 5.94 19.44 3.25
N LEU A 161 5.40 18.30 2.82
CA LEU A 161 4.68 18.15 1.57
C LEU A 161 3.25 18.67 1.72
N GLN A 162 2.84 19.59 0.84
CA GLN A 162 1.47 20.12 0.84
C GLN A 162 0.69 19.77 -0.44
N GLY A 163 1.36 19.16 -1.43
CA GLY A 163 0.78 18.90 -2.75
C GLY A 163 0.59 20.19 -3.56
N VAL A 164 0.37 20.02 -4.86
CA VAL A 164 0.25 21.16 -5.80
C VAL A 164 -1.16 21.75 -5.85
N ASP A 165 -2.18 20.95 -5.56
CA ASP A 165 -3.59 21.35 -5.57
C ASP A 165 -4.17 21.59 -4.17
N GLY A 166 -3.34 21.45 -3.13
CA GLY A 166 -3.73 21.58 -1.74
C GLY A 166 -4.50 20.39 -1.15
N SER A 167 -4.69 19.29 -1.89
CA SER A 167 -5.40 18.09 -1.40
C SER A 167 -4.65 17.37 -0.28
N HIS A 168 -3.32 17.55 -0.22
CA HIS A 168 -2.46 16.99 0.81
C HIS A 168 -2.18 17.98 1.96
N ARG A 169 -2.92 19.04 2.05
CA ARG A 169 -2.72 20.16 2.97
C ARG A 169 -3.92 20.33 3.89
N VAL A 170 -3.64 20.56 5.18
CA VAL A 170 -4.63 20.91 6.20
C VAL A 170 -4.19 22.16 6.95
N HIS A 171 -5.12 22.99 7.37
CA HIS A 171 -4.83 24.14 8.20
C HIS A 171 -5.10 23.78 9.67
N LEU A 172 -4.29 24.30 10.60
CA LEU A 172 -4.42 24.04 12.04
C LEU A 172 -5.80 24.34 12.60
N SER A 173 -6.55 25.27 11.99
CA SER A 173 -7.92 25.56 12.40
C SER A 173 -8.92 24.43 12.14
N GLU A 174 -8.59 23.46 11.27
CA GLU A 174 -9.45 22.32 10.96
C GLU A 174 -9.46 21.27 12.09
N ALA A 175 -8.46 21.25 12.96
CA ALA A 175 -8.43 20.37 14.12
C ALA A 175 -9.32 20.91 15.26
N ASP A 176 -9.87 20.03 16.08
CA ASP A 176 -10.48 20.36 17.38
C ASP A 176 -9.39 20.47 18.46
N TYR A 177 -8.39 19.60 18.40
CA TYR A 177 -7.21 19.62 19.28
C TYR A 177 -5.93 19.43 18.47
N ILE A 178 -4.83 20.01 18.97
CA ILE A 178 -3.51 19.92 18.36
C ILE A 178 -2.52 19.47 19.44
N VAL A 179 -1.74 18.46 19.11
CA VAL A 179 -0.73 17.85 19.98
C VAL A 179 0.65 18.01 19.35
N GLU A 180 1.61 18.42 20.16
CA GLU A 180 3.04 18.45 19.82
C GLU A 180 3.85 17.68 20.86
N GLY A 181 5.01 17.14 20.44
CA GLY A 181 5.95 16.47 21.33
C GLY A 181 7.16 15.97 20.57
N GLU A 182 7.98 15.19 21.24
CA GLU A 182 9.12 14.50 20.63
C GLU A 182 8.68 13.14 20.12
N HIS A 183 8.99 12.83 18.87
CA HIS A 183 8.68 11.57 18.22
C HIS A 183 9.94 10.75 17.94
N GLU A 184 9.76 9.44 17.88
CA GLU A 184 10.80 8.57 17.33
C GLU A 184 10.98 8.88 15.82
N PRO A 185 12.20 8.72 15.29
CA PRO A 185 12.44 8.84 13.86
C PRO A 185 11.46 8.01 13.03
N LEU A 186 11.18 8.46 11.81
CA LEU A 186 10.32 7.70 10.91
C LEU A 186 10.85 6.28 10.71
N PRO A 187 9.99 5.26 10.70
CA PRO A 187 10.43 3.89 10.46
C PRO A 187 10.98 3.78 9.03
N VAL A 188 12.22 3.35 8.93
CA VAL A 188 12.88 3.11 7.65
C VAL A 188 12.74 1.66 7.23
N ARG A 189 12.66 1.44 5.92
CA ARG A 189 12.66 0.12 5.33
C ARG A 189 13.85 0.00 4.38
N SER A 190 14.71 -0.97 4.65
CA SER A 190 15.78 -1.34 3.73
C SER A 190 15.34 -2.49 2.81
N TYR A 191 15.79 -2.46 1.57
CA TYR A 191 15.60 -3.56 0.64
C TYR A 191 16.79 -4.52 0.74
N ARG A 192 16.48 -5.82 0.80
CA ARG A 192 17.53 -6.85 0.70
C ARG A 192 18.14 -6.84 -0.71
N ALA A 193 19.38 -7.33 -0.82
CA ALA A 193 19.96 -7.59 -2.11
C ALA A 193 19.04 -8.51 -2.96
N PRO A 194 18.88 -8.22 -4.26
CA PRO A 194 18.06 -9.04 -5.16
C PRO A 194 18.56 -10.48 -5.22
N SER A 195 17.62 -11.43 -5.16
CA SER A 195 17.94 -12.83 -5.42
C SER A 195 18.12 -13.06 -6.94
N GLU A 196 18.72 -14.19 -7.32
CA GLU A 196 18.82 -14.60 -8.73
C GLU A 196 17.43 -14.67 -9.40
N THR A 197 16.43 -15.12 -8.67
CA THR A 197 15.04 -15.16 -9.12
C THR A 197 14.47 -13.74 -9.34
N ASP A 198 14.70 -12.80 -8.41
CA ASP A 198 14.28 -11.41 -8.58
C ASP A 198 14.90 -10.79 -9.84
N ILE A 199 16.19 -11.07 -10.09
CA ILE A 199 16.92 -10.59 -11.26
C ILE A 199 16.37 -11.19 -12.56
N ALA A 200 16.09 -12.50 -12.57
CA ALA A 200 15.54 -13.17 -13.75
C ALA A 200 14.14 -12.63 -14.12
N ILE A 201 13.26 -12.46 -13.14
CA ILE A 201 11.93 -11.86 -13.33
C ILE A 201 12.06 -10.42 -13.82
N ALA A 202 12.90 -9.61 -13.17
CA ALA A 202 13.08 -8.20 -13.51
C ALA A 202 13.59 -8.01 -14.95
N LYS A 203 14.52 -8.85 -15.43
CA LYS A 203 14.99 -8.83 -16.83
C LYS A 203 13.85 -8.99 -17.84
N ILE A 204 12.91 -9.89 -17.56
CA ILE A 204 11.73 -10.12 -18.42
C ILE A 204 10.86 -8.88 -18.43
N VAL A 205 10.54 -8.35 -17.24
CA VAL A 205 9.63 -7.21 -17.08
C VAL A 205 10.20 -5.93 -17.71
N VAL A 206 11.50 -5.63 -17.53
CA VAL A 206 12.16 -4.44 -18.09
C VAL A 206 12.06 -4.39 -19.63
N ASN A 207 12.15 -5.54 -20.30
CA ASN A 207 11.98 -5.62 -21.75
C ASN A 207 10.56 -5.24 -22.23
N GLU A 208 9.57 -5.36 -21.37
CA GLU A 208 8.17 -5.05 -21.66
C GLU A 208 7.80 -3.57 -21.40
N ILE A 209 8.70 -2.79 -20.81
CA ILE A 209 8.48 -1.38 -20.43
C ILE A 209 8.95 -0.46 -21.57
N PRO A 210 8.07 0.32 -22.20
CA PRO A 210 8.46 1.31 -23.20
C PRO A 210 9.00 2.61 -22.56
N ASP A 211 9.66 3.45 -23.34
CA ASP A 211 9.95 4.83 -22.96
C ASP A 211 8.66 5.59 -22.66
N GLY A 212 8.71 6.53 -21.73
CA GLY A 212 7.54 7.33 -21.32
C GLY A 212 6.47 6.55 -20.55
N ALA A 213 6.74 5.29 -20.15
CA ALA A 213 5.79 4.49 -19.37
C ALA A 213 5.49 5.13 -18.00
N VAL A 214 4.23 5.07 -17.58
CA VAL A 214 3.81 5.48 -16.23
C VAL A 214 3.81 4.27 -15.31
N LEU A 215 4.68 4.29 -14.30
CA LEU A 215 4.95 3.15 -13.43
C LEU A 215 4.12 3.20 -12.17
N SER A 216 3.55 2.04 -11.80
CA SER A 216 3.10 1.70 -10.47
C SER A 216 3.87 0.48 -9.98
N LEU A 217 4.74 0.69 -9.01
CA LEU A 217 5.61 -0.34 -8.47
C LEU A 217 5.12 -0.76 -7.09
N GLY A 218 4.80 -2.03 -6.93
CA GLY A 218 4.52 -2.63 -5.63
C GLY A 218 5.75 -2.61 -4.71
N VAL A 219 5.55 -2.90 -3.44
CA VAL A 219 6.63 -2.98 -2.46
C VAL A 219 7.18 -4.40 -2.42
N GLY A 220 8.46 -4.58 -2.75
CA GLY A 220 9.10 -5.91 -2.73
C GLY A 220 10.40 -5.99 -3.52
N GLY A 221 11.03 -7.17 -3.51
CA GLY A 221 12.32 -7.41 -4.17
C GLY A 221 12.25 -7.22 -5.68
N VAL A 222 11.25 -7.80 -6.34
CA VAL A 222 11.11 -7.69 -7.81
C VAL A 222 10.85 -6.25 -8.27
N PRO A 223 9.86 -5.49 -7.75
CA PRO A 223 9.66 -4.10 -8.16
C PRO A 223 10.90 -3.22 -7.96
N TYR A 224 11.62 -3.38 -6.85
CA TYR A 224 12.87 -2.67 -6.59
C TYR A 224 13.96 -3.05 -7.60
N THR A 225 14.10 -4.35 -7.92
CA THR A 225 15.08 -4.83 -8.90
C THR A 225 14.77 -4.31 -10.30
N VAL A 226 13.49 -4.25 -10.68
CA VAL A 226 13.04 -3.64 -11.94
C VAL A 226 13.45 -2.18 -12.01
N ALA A 227 13.19 -1.39 -10.96
CA ALA A 227 13.60 0.02 -10.94
C ALA A 227 15.11 0.20 -11.07
N LYS A 228 15.91 -0.60 -10.36
CA LYS A 228 17.36 -0.57 -10.45
C LYS A 228 17.85 -0.89 -11.86
N MET A 229 17.30 -1.91 -12.51
CA MET A 229 17.63 -2.25 -13.88
C MET A 229 17.21 -1.17 -14.88
N LEU A 230 16.05 -0.52 -14.67
CA LEU A 230 15.63 0.61 -15.49
C LEU A 230 16.56 1.80 -15.34
N ALA A 231 17.06 2.07 -14.12
CA ALA A 231 18.02 3.13 -13.85
C ALA A 231 19.34 2.93 -14.64
N GLU A 232 19.78 1.68 -14.80
CA GLU A 232 20.99 1.29 -15.56
C GLU A 232 20.72 1.13 -17.07
N SER A 233 19.46 1.13 -17.53
CA SER A 233 19.08 0.88 -18.93
C SER A 233 19.11 2.16 -19.79
N ASP A 234 18.85 2.01 -21.08
CA ASP A 234 18.65 3.11 -22.03
C ASP A 234 17.22 3.70 -22.00
N LYS A 235 16.32 3.14 -21.19
CA LYS A 235 14.95 3.64 -21.01
C LYS A 235 14.95 5.06 -20.46
N LYS A 236 13.96 5.85 -20.87
CA LYS A 236 13.89 7.28 -20.53
C LYS A 236 12.45 7.76 -20.35
N ASP A 237 12.35 8.96 -19.78
CA ASP A 237 11.11 9.73 -19.63
C ASP A 237 10.01 8.97 -18.88
N LEU A 238 10.39 8.13 -17.92
CA LEU A 238 9.45 7.36 -17.09
C LEU A 238 8.61 8.30 -16.19
N GLY A 239 7.39 7.89 -15.89
CA GLY A 239 6.48 8.58 -14.99
C GLY A 239 6.15 7.75 -13.76
N CYS A 240 5.71 8.43 -12.69
CA CYS A 240 5.24 7.81 -11.45
C CYS A 240 3.77 8.16 -11.21
N HIS A 241 2.92 7.14 -11.13
CA HIS A 241 1.58 7.22 -10.53
C HIS A 241 1.34 5.91 -9.77
N THR A 242 1.46 5.94 -8.45
CA THR A 242 1.58 4.71 -7.65
C THR A 242 0.89 4.85 -6.29
N GLY A 243 0.42 3.73 -5.74
CA GLY A 243 -0.07 3.71 -4.35
C GLY A 243 1.05 4.00 -3.34
N THR A 244 2.25 3.46 -3.58
CA THR A 244 3.38 3.66 -2.67
C THR A 244 4.61 4.17 -3.42
N ILE A 245 5.09 5.38 -3.07
CA ILE A 245 6.42 5.83 -3.50
C ILE A 245 7.48 5.22 -2.58
N SER A 246 8.59 4.76 -3.18
CA SER A 246 9.65 4.05 -2.46
C SER A 246 11.00 4.36 -3.07
N ASP A 247 12.08 3.83 -2.48
CA ASP A 247 13.44 3.98 -2.99
C ASP A 247 13.59 3.54 -4.46
N ALA A 248 12.68 2.70 -4.96
CA ALA A 248 12.62 2.35 -6.37
C ALA A 248 12.46 3.58 -7.30
N PHE A 249 11.67 4.57 -6.88
CA PHE A 249 11.49 5.82 -7.63
C PHE A 249 12.63 6.81 -7.37
N LEU A 250 13.23 6.80 -6.19
CA LEU A 250 14.41 7.59 -5.89
C LEU A 250 15.60 7.17 -6.79
N GLU A 251 15.85 5.87 -6.96
CA GLU A 251 16.84 5.31 -7.88
C GLU A 251 16.62 5.82 -9.32
N LEU A 252 15.36 5.78 -9.80
CA LEU A 252 15.02 6.26 -11.15
C LEU A 252 15.22 7.77 -11.29
N TYR A 253 14.92 8.55 -10.25
CA TYR A 253 15.13 9.99 -10.22
C TYR A 253 16.62 10.33 -10.27
N GLN A 254 17.43 9.72 -9.42
CA GLN A 254 18.88 9.92 -9.35
C GLN A 254 19.59 9.54 -10.67
N ALA A 255 19.06 8.53 -11.37
CA ALA A 255 19.54 8.14 -12.71
C ALA A 255 19.03 9.04 -13.85
N GLY A 256 18.22 10.06 -13.55
CA GLY A 256 17.63 10.96 -14.56
C GLY A 256 16.58 10.29 -15.45
N LYS A 257 15.99 9.16 -15.01
CA LYS A 257 14.99 8.39 -15.77
C LYS A 257 13.55 8.80 -15.45
N LEU A 258 13.31 9.35 -14.24
CA LEU A 258 11.99 9.75 -13.77
C LEU A 258 11.74 11.23 -14.07
N THR A 259 11.14 11.52 -15.21
CA THR A 259 10.87 12.90 -15.63
C THR A 259 9.39 13.28 -15.51
N ASN A 260 8.49 12.31 -15.52
CA ASN A 260 7.04 12.51 -15.58
C ASN A 260 6.56 13.33 -16.81
N ALA A 261 7.43 13.54 -17.83
CA ALA A 261 7.19 14.46 -18.94
C ALA A 261 6.05 14.04 -19.86
N HIS A 262 5.79 12.74 -19.96
CA HIS A 262 4.78 12.17 -20.87
C HIS A 262 3.47 11.79 -20.18
N LYS A 263 3.29 12.13 -18.90
CA LYS A 263 2.01 11.91 -18.21
C LYS A 263 0.94 12.87 -18.74
N GLU A 264 -0.24 12.35 -19.07
CA GLU A 264 -1.41 13.13 -19.53
C GLU A 264 -2.04 13.95 -18.38
N LEU A 265 -1.85 13.51 -17.13
CA LEU A 265 -2.22 14.20 -15.91
C LEU A 265 -0.99 14.31 -15.02
N ASP A 266 -0.93 15.33 -14.18
CA ASP A 266 0.22 15.56 -13.29
C ASP A 266 1.56 15.57 -14.04
N THR A 267 1.63 16.19 -15.20
CA THR A 267 2.83 16.29 -16.02
C THR A 267 3.97 16.91 -15.21
N GLY A 268 5.12 16.26 -15.18
CA GLY A 268 6.28 16.67 -14.38
C GLY A 268 6.21 16.27 -12.90
N LEU A 269 5.12 15.67 -12.42
CA LEU A 269 4.93 15.35 -11.00
C LEU A 269 4.81 13.85 -10.76
N SER A 270 5.46 13.35 -9.73
CA SER A 270 5.25 12.01 -9.19
C SER A 270 4.03 11.99 -8.28
N ALA A 271 2.99 11.25 -8.66
CA ALA A 271 1.75 11.13 -7.89
C ALA A 271 1.71 9.82 -7.07
N TRP A 272 1.39 9.94 -5.78
CA TRP A 272 1.39 8.81 -4.85
C TRP A 272 0.50 9.06 -3.62
N ASN A 273 0.19 7.99 -2.86
CA ASN A 273 -0.66 8.04 -1.68
C ASN A 273 0.10 7.78 -0.37
N LEU A 274 1.06 6.86 -0.40
CA LEU A 274 1.88 6.43 0.74
C LEU A 274 3.36 6.53 0.38
N ALA A 275 4.21 6.99 1.30
CA ALA A 275 5.66 6.89 1.17
C ALA A 275 6.22 5.87 2.17
N MET A 276 7.10 5.00 1.67
CA MET A 276 7.74 3.96 2.49
C MET A 276 9.11 3.57 1.93
N GLY A 277 10.17 3.86 2.67
CA GLY A 277 11.53 3.54 2.23
C GLY A 277 12.60 3.92 3.23
N SER A 278 13.75 4.33 2.72
CA SER A 278 14.91 4.77 3.49
C SER A 278 14.74 6.20 4.01
N GLN A 279 15.64 6.62 4.88
CA GLN A 279 15.74 8.03 5.29
C GLN A 279 16.01 8.93 4.07
N GLU A 280 16.84 8.47 3.12
CA GLU A 280 17.14 9.22 1.90
C GLU A 280 15.89 9.51 1.05
N LEU A 281 14.95 8.57 0.99
CA LEU A 281 13.64 8.81 0.37
C LEU A 281 12.90 9.97 1.08
N TYR A 282 12.83 9.95 2.40
CA TYR A 282 12.12 10.99 3.17
C TYR A 282 12.82 12.36 3.03
N ASP A 283 14.14 12.38 3.03
CA ASP A 283 14.94 13.58 2.78
C ASP A 283 14.69 14.15 1.38
N TRP A 284 14.60 13.30 0.36
CA TRP A 284 14.25 13.72 -1.01
C TRP A 284 12.84 14.32 -1.10
N LEU A 285 11.85 13.70 -0.43
CA LEU A 285 10.49 14.22 -0.40
C LEU A 285 10.41 15.61 0.26
N ASP A 286 11.21 15.87 1.30
CA ASP A 286 11.26 17.18 1.99
C ASP A 286 12.05 18.23 1.20
N ALA A 287 13.15 17.82 0.53
CA ALA A 287 14.03 18.72 -0.21
C ALA A 287 13.43 19.21 -1.53
N GLU A 288 12.61 18.38 -2.20
CA GLU A 288 12.09 18.63 -3.55
C GLU A 288 10.55 18.57 -3.62
N PRO A 289 9.82 19.24 -2.69
CA PRO A 289 8.37 19.06 -2.57
C PRO A 289 7.60 19.41 -3.84
N GLN A 290 8.16 20.25 -4.73
CA GLN A 290 7.57 20.65 -6.01
C GLN A 290 7.52 19.51 -7.06
N LEU A 291 8.23 18.41 -6.85
CA LEU A 291 8.23 17.25 -7.76
C LEU A 291 7.08 16.27 -7.48
N PHE A 292 6.30 16.53 -6.43
CA PHE A 292 5.34 15.55 -5.93
C PHE A 292 3.91 16.06 -5.92
N HIS A 293 3.00 15.13 -6.25
CA HIS A 293 1.57 15.26 -6.01
C HIS A 293 1.12 14.10 -5.10
N PRO A 294 1.33 14.21 -3.77
CA PRO A 294 0.70 13.28 -2.84
C PRO A 294 -0.80 13.51 -2.86
N GLY A 295 -1.57 12.45 -3.07
CA GLY A 295 -3.04 12.50 -3.19
C GLY A 295 -3.71 11.50 -2.27
N ASP A 296 -5.00 11.72 -2.00
CA ASP A 296 -5.83 10.76 -1.28
C ASP A 296 -6.20 9.53 -2.14
N LEU A 297 -6.93 8.60 -1.54
CA LEU A 297 -7.31 7.35 -2.21
C LEU A 297 -8.24 7.59 -3.40
N ASP A 298 -9.13 8.58 -3.35
CA ASP A 298 -10.04 8.92 -4.44
C ASP A 298 -9.27 9.42 -5.67
N TYR A 299 -8.10 10.02 -5.46
CA TYR A 299 -7.26 10.54 -6.53
C TYR A 299 -6.30 9.47 -7.08
N ILE A 300 -5.47 8.90 -6.21
CA ILE A 300 -4.37 8.01 -6.62
C ILE A 300 -4.88 6.63 -7.06
N HIS A 301 -5.91 6.12 -6.40
CA HIS A 301 -6.46 4.79 -6.67
C HIS A 301 -7.67 4.80 -7.64
N SER A 302 -7.98 5.95 -8.24
CA SER A 302 -9.05 6.05 -9.24
C SER A 302 -8.67 5.32 -10.52
N VAL A 303 -9.39 4.25 -10.82
CA VAL A 303 -9.21 3.47 -12.06
C VAL A 303 -9.45 4.35 -13.29
N GLU A 304 -10.43 5.26 -13.23
CA GLU A 304 -10.76 6.21 -14.29
C GLU A 304 -9.60 7.18 -14.56
N ARG A 305 -8.88 7.60 -13.52
CA ARG A 305 -7.70 8.46 -13.63
C ARG A 305 -6.50 7.69 -14.15
N ILE A 306 -6.20 6.54 -13.58
CA ILE A 306 -5.08 5.67 -13.99
C ILE A 306 -5.23 5.31 -15.48
N SER A 307 -6.43 4.99 -15.92
CA SER A 307 -6.70 4.60 -17.32
C SER A 307 -6.51 5.73 -18.36
N LYS A 308 -6.40 6.98 -17.92
CA LYS A 308 -6.13 8.13 -18.81
C LYS A 308 -4.66 8.24 -19.21
N PHE A 309 -3.76 7.67 -18.43
CA PHE A 309 -2.34 7.59 -18.81
C PHE A 309 -2.15 6.55 -19.90
N SER A 310 -1.28 6.83 -20.85
CA SER A 310 -0.79 5.84 -21.83
C SER A 310 0.35 5.02 -21.21
N ASN A 311 0.46 3.75 -21.60
CA ASN A 311 1.53 2.85 -21.17
C ASN A 311 1.66 2.73 -19.64
N VAL A 312 0.55 2.59 -18.93
CA VAL A 312 0.62 2.28 -17.48
C VAL A 312 1.19 0.89 -17.28
N ILE A 313 2.25 0.81 -16.52
CA ILE A 313 2.92 -0.45 -16.15
C ILE A 313 2.74 -0.66 -14.64
N SER A 314 1.87 -1.62 -14.30
CA SER A 314 1.64 -2.01 -12.91
C SER A 314 2.35 -3.31 -12.60
N ILE A 315 3.26 -3.30 -11.61
CA ILE A 315 4.09 -4.45 -11.21
C ILE A 315 3.77 -4.81 -9.76
N ASN A 316 3.19 -5.98 -9.56
CA ASN A 316 2.73 -6.46 -8.27
C ASN A 316 3.30 -7.86 -7.98
N GLY A 317 3.41 -8.20 -6.70
CA GLY A 317 3.78 -9.54 -6.24
C GLY A 317 2.54 -10.35 -5.85
N GLY A 318 2.59 -11.66 -6.04
CA GLY A 318 1.59 -12.62 -5.59
C GLY A 318 2.15 -13.66 -4.63
N VAL A 319 1.26 -14.43 -3.99
CA VAL A 319 1.62 -15.58 -3.14
C VAL A 319 1.48 -16.88 -3.94
N GLN A 320 0.36 -17.05 -4.63
CA GLN A 320 0.01 -18.22 -5.44
C GLN A 320 -0.90 -17.82 -6.60
N LEU A 321 -0.79 -18.53 -7.72
CA LEU A 321 -1.74 -18.46 -8.83
C LEU A 321 -2.18 -19.86 -9.25
N ASP A 322 -3.39 -19.98 -9.79
CA ASP A 322 -3.82 -21.22 -10.43
C ASP A 322 -3.67 -21.19 -11.95
N LEU A 323 -3.91 -22.35 -12.58
CA LEU A 323 -3.82 -22.50 -14.04
C LEU A 323 -4.83 -21.64 -14.80
N MET A 324 -5.93 -21.22 -14.17
CA MET A 324 -6.90 -20.31 -14.79
C MET A 324 -6.46 -18.86 -14.71
N GLY A 325 -5.42 -18.55 -13.90
CA GLY A 325 -4.92 -17.19 -13.65
C GLY A 325 -5.66 -16.46 -12.53
N GLN A 326 -6.28 -17.17 -11.59
CA GLN A 326 -6.72 -16.59 -10.33
C GLN A 326 -5.52 -16.39 -9.43
N GLU A 327 -5.45 -15.25 -8.75
CA GLU A 327 -4.36 -14.91 -7.86
C GLU A 327 -4.80 -14.85 -6.41
N ASN A 328 -3.95 -15.37 -5.53
CA ASN A 328 -3.93 -15.11 -4.11
C ASN A 328 -2.68 -14.29 -3.77
N ALA A 329 -2.87 -13.08 -3.27
CA ALA A 329 -1.79 -12.18 -2.85
C ALA A 329 -1.76 -11.95 -1.32
N GLU A 330 -2.77 -12.40 -0.57
CA GLU A 330 -2.99 -11.93 0.79
C GLU A 330 -3.22 -13.01 1.84
N SER A 331 -3.28 -14.30 1.46
CA SER A 331 -3.56 -15.37 2.43
C SER A 331 -2.74 -16.64 2.21
N THR A 332 -2.76 -17.53 3.18
CA THR A 332 -2.34 -18.92 3.06
C THR A 332 -3.39 -19.79 3.75
N GLY A 333 -4.22 -20.48 2.96
CA GLY A 333 -5.47 -21.03 3.46
C GLY A 333 -6.32 -19.91 4.08
N THR A 334 -6.87 -20.14 5.25
CA THR A 334 -7.68 -19.14 6.00
C THR A 334 -6.84 -18.11 6.75
N ARG A 335 -5.50 -18.25 6.78
CA ARG A 335 -4.62 -17.32 7.50
C ARG A 335 -4.33 -16.10 6.64
N GLN A 336 -4.73 -14.93 7.12
CA GLN A 336 -4.41 -13.64 6.49
C GLN A 336 -2.92 -13.31 6.64
N LEU A 337 -2.29 -12.89 5.54
CA LEU A 337 -0.88 -12.48 5.48
C LEU A 337 -0.72 -10.99 5.23
N SER A 338 -1.70 -10.38 4.54
CA SER A 338 -1.65 -9.01 4.05
C SER A 338 -3.07 -8.46 3.94
N GLY A 339 -3.32 -7.59 3.03
CA GLY A 339 -4.59 -7.15 2.47
C GLY A 339 -4.38 -6.92 0.98
N VAL A 340 -5.45 -6.84 0.20
CA VAL A 340 -5.34 -6.60 -1.24
C VAL A 340 -4.72 -5.22 -1.56
N GLY A 341 -4.85 -4.26 -0.64
CA GLY A 341 -4.31 -2.92 -0.83
C GLY A 341 -4.87 -2.24 -2.08
N GLY A 342 -3.98 -1.62 -2.85
CA GLY A 342 -4.32 -0.97 -4.13
C GLY A 342 -4.02 -1.82 -5.37
N GLN A 343 -3.64 -3.09 -5.22
CA GLN A 343 -3.22 -3.93 -6.34
C GLN A 343 -4.26 -3.99 -7.45
N MET A 344 -5.52 -4.23 -7.09
CA MET A 344 -6.63 -4.31 -8.04
C MET A 344 -6.87 -3.00 -8.78
N ASP A 345 -6.66 -1.87 -8.11
CA ASP A 345 -6.89 -0.54 -8.67
C ASP A 345 -5.91 -0.29 -9.83
N PHE A 346 -4.63 -0.61 -9.62
CA PHE A 346 -3.59 -0.44 -10.62
C PHE A 346 -3.61 -1.51 -11.71
N LEU A 347 -4.00 -2.76 -11.40
CA LEU A 347 -4.21 -3.80 -12.42
C LEU A 347 -5.33 -3.41 -13.37
N GLU A 348 -6.48 -2.98 -12.84
CA GLU A 348 -7.63 -2.55 -13.65
C GLU A 348 -7.31 -1.28 -14.43
N GLY A 349 -6.66 -0.29 -13.80
CA GLY A 349 -6.23 0.93 -14.46
C GLY A 349 -5.25 0.67 -15.61
N ALA A 350 -4.25 -0.19 -15.40
CA ALA A 350 -3.32 -0.61 -16.45
C ALA A 350 -4.03 -1.38 -17.58
N TYR A 351 -4.98 -2.25 -17.24
CA TYR A 351 -5.77 -2.99 -18.23
C TYR A 351 -6.53 -2.06 -19.16
N ARG A 352 -7.07 -0.95 -18.68
CA ARG A 352 -7.84 0.03 -19.42
C ARG A 352 -6.98 1.09 -20.12
N SER A 353 -5.71 1.24 -19.69
CA SER A 353 -4.75 2.19 -20.26
C SER A 353 -4.35 1.77 -21.68
N LYS A 354 -4.24 2.74 -22.60
CA LYS A 354 -3.72 2.50 -23.96
C LYS A 354 -2.25 2.05 -23.88
N GLY A 355 -1.97 0.81 -24.30
CA GLY A 355 -0.64 0.20 -24.22
C GLY A 355 -0.26 -0.24 -22.78
N GLY A 356 -1.18 -0.15 -21.82
CA GLY A 356 -0.95 -0.53 -20.44
C GLY A 356 -0.81 -2.03 -20.24
N LYS A 357 -0.03 -2.41 -19.22
CA LYS A 357 0.24 -3.81 -18.85
C LYS A 357 0.25 -3.98 -17.34
N GLY A 358 -0.55 -4.93 -16.86
CA GLY A 358 -0.56 -5.37 -15.47
C GLY A 358 0.21 -6.67 -15.29
N PHE A 359 1.29 -6.65 -14.51
CA PHE A 359 2.13 -7.81 -14.23
C PHE A 359 1.91 -8.31 -12.80
N ILE A 360 1.72 -9.62 -12.67
CA ILE A 360 1.89 -10.33 -11.41
C ILE A 360 3.21 -11.09 -11.47
N CYS A 361 4.15 -10.70 -10.64
CA CYS A 361 5.49 -11.27 -10.55
C CYS A 361 5.57 -12.21 -9.36
N ILE A 362 5.92 -13.47 -9.59
CA ILE A 362 5.93 -14.49 -8.55
C ILE A 362 7.09 -15.47 -8.78
N ASN A 363 7.76 -15.86 -7.71
CA ASN A 363 8.67 -17.00 -7.79
C ASN A 363 7.86 -18.25 -8.13
N SER A 364 8.27 -19.02 -9.13
CA SER A 364 7.55 -20.22 -9.58
C SER A 364 7.37 -21.26 -8.49
N SER A 365 8.28 -21.28 -7.50
CA SER A 365 8.26 -22.23 -6.38
C SER A 365 8.87 -21.60 -5.11
N ARG A 366 8.63 -22.26 -3.99
CA ARG A 366 9.28 -21.95 -2.69
C ARG A 366 9.79 -23.23 -2.04
N VAL A 367 10.81 -23.10 -1.20
CA VAL A 367 11.28 -24.19 -0.35
C VAL A 367 10.72 -23.99 1.06
N THR A 368 10.06 -25.01 1.59
CA THR A 368 9.53 -25.02 2.96
C THR A 368 10.65 -25.15 3.99
N LYS A 369 10.34 -24.96 5.27
CA LYS A 369 11.30 -25.13 6.37
C LYS A 369 11.88 -26.55 6.44
N ASP A 370 11.12 -27.54 5.97
CA ASP A 370 11.50 -28.95 5.96
C ASP A 370 12.30 -29.34 4.70
N GLY A 371 12.66 -28.35 3.86
CA GLY A 371 13.43 -28.54 2.63
C GLY A 371 12.63 -28.99 1.42
N GLU A 372 11.30 -29.18 1.53
CA GLU A 372 10.44 -29.58 0.42
C GLU A 372 10.21 -28.39 -0.54
N ARG A 373 10.36 -28.60 -1.85
CA ARG A 373 9.99 -27.61 -2.86
C ARG A 373 8.50 -27.70 -3.16
N LYS A 374 7.80 -26.57 -3.15
CA LYS A 374 6.37 -26.46 -3.49
C LYS A 374 6.17 -25.45 -4.60
N SER A 375 5.32 -25.78 -5.56
CA SER A 375 4.91 -24.86 -6.61
C SER A 375 4.11 -23.69 -6.04
N ASN A 376 4.30 -22.48 -6.58
CA ASN A 376 3.44 -21.34 -6.38
C ASN A 376 2.44 -21.16 -7.54
N ILE A 377 2.66 -21.88 -8.66
CA ILE A 377 1.64 -22.06 -9.70
C ILE A 377 0.97 -23.40 -9.43
N LEU A 378 -0.34 -23.37 -9.22
CA LEU A 378 -1.13 -24.50 -8.75
C LEU A 378 -2.16 -24.92 -9.80
N ALA A 379 -2.61 -26.17 -9.77
CA ALA A 379 -3.74 -26.58 -10.58
C ALA A 379 -5.00 -25.76 -10.24
N THR A 380 -5.28 -25.60 -8.95
CA THR A 380 -6.37 -24.77 -8.39
C THR A 380 -5.90 -24.11 -7.10
N ILE A 381 -6.43 -22.93 -6.79
CA ILE A 381 -6.21 -22.29 -5.49
C ILE A 381 -6.81 -23.17 -4.39
N PRO A 382 -6.06 -23.48 -3.30
CA PRO A 382 -6.56 -24.30 -2.21
C PRO A 382 -7.81 -23.71 -1.54
N GLY A 383 -8.75 -24.58 -1.19
CA GLY A 383 -9.96 -24.18 -0.48
C GLY A 383 -9.65 -23.37 0.80
N GLY A 384 -10.38 -22.29 1.04
CA GLY A 384 -10.17 -21.36 2.15
C GLY A 384 -9.17 -20.25 1.88
N SER A 385 -8.40 -20.31 0.78
CA SER A 385 -7.52 -19.21 0.37
C SER A 385 -8.33 -18.10 -0.32
N THR A 386 -7.86 -16.86 -0.18
CA THR A 386 -8.47 -15.70 -0.83
C THR A 386 -8.15 -15.67 -2.32
N ILE A 387 -9.08 -15.19 -3.14
CA ILE A 387 -8.82 -14.77 -4.52
C ILE A 387 -8.71 -13.24 -4.47
N SER A 388 -7.48 -12.74 -4.46
CA SER A 388 -7.20 -11.30 -4.42
C SER A 388 -7.46 -10.63 -5.76
N ALA A 389 -7.06 -11.27 -6.86
CA ALA A 389 -7.38 -10.84 -8.21
C ALA A 389 -8.05 -11.95 -9.02
N PRO A 390 -9.26 -11.72 -9.56
CA PRO A 390 -9.96 -12.71 -10.36
C PRO A 390 -9.27 -12.91 -11.72
N ARG A 391 -9.42 -14.10 -12.30
CA ARG A 391 -8.83 -14.47 -13.59
C ARG A 391 -9.15 -13.50 -14.74
N THR A 392 -10.20 -12.73 -14.63
CA THR A 392 -10.62 -11.75 -15.65
C THR A 392 -9.77 -10.46 -15.62
N MET A 393 -9.03 -10.20 -14.54
CA MET A 393 -8.20 -9.00 -14.36
C MET A 393 -6.72 -9.26 -14.61
N ILE A 394 -6.26 -10.50 -14.59
CA ILE A 394 -4.85 -10.82 -14.78
C ILE A 394 -4.50 -10.86 -16.27
N GLN A 395 -3.59 -9.96 -16.68
CA GLN A 395 -3.09 -9.88 -18.06
C GLN A 395 -1.83 -10.71 -18.24
N TYR A 396 -0.82 -10.47 -17.38
CA TYR A 396 0.49 -11.09 -17.47
C TYR A 396 0.92 -11.66 -16.13
N VAL A 397 1.47 -12.85 -16.16
CA VAL A 397 2.14 -13.50 -15.02
C VAL A 397 3.59 -13.73 -15.40
N VAL A 398 4.53 -13.35 -14.54
CA VAL A 398 5.96 -13.49 -14.77
C VAL A 398 6.59 -14.31 -13.66
N THR A 399 7.36 -15.31 -14.05
CA THR A 399 8.25 -16.06 -13.17
C THR A 399 9.70 -15.99 -13.70
N GLU A 400 10.64 -16.54 -12.98
CA GLU A 400 12.02 -16.69 -13.43
C GLU A 400 12.17 -17.55 -14.71
N TYR A 401 11.12 -18.24 -15.12
CA TYR A 401 11.09 -19.10 -16.31
C TYR A 401 10.41 -18.48 -17.52
N GLY A 402 9.80 -17.32 -17.39
CA GLY A 402 9.16 -16.65 -18.53
C GLY A 402 7.94 -15.81 -18.16
N ILE A 403 7.20 -15.43 -19.19
CA ILE A 403 5.99 -14.62 -19.11
C ILE A 403 4.83 -15.36 -19.74
N ALA A 404 3.70 -15.44 -19.03
CA ALA A 404 2.43 -15.94 -19.53
C ALA A 404 1.49 -14.76 -19.81
N SER A 405 1.10 -14.57 -21.06
CA SER A 405 0.03 -13.62 -21.45
C SER A 405 -1.31 -14.36 -21.40
N LEU A 406 -2.27 -13.83 -20.66
CA LEU A 406 -3.54 -14.49 -20.37
C LEU A 406 -4.75 -13.85 -21.03
N SER A 407 -4.65 -12.59 -21.47
CA SER A 407 -5.77 -11.86 -22.09
C SER A 407 -6.19 -12.48 -23.41
N GLY A 408 -7.51 -12.59 -23.62
CA GLY A 408 -8.09 -13.11 -24.86
C GLY A 408 -7.94 -14.62 -25.09
N LYS A 409 -7.41 -15.36 -24.12
CA LYS A 409 -7.17 -16.81 -24.21
C LYS A 409 -8.30 -17.62 -23.56
N THR A 410 -8.55 -18.80 -24.15
CA THR A 410 -9.42 -19.84 -23.58
C THR A 410 -8.83 -20.37 -22.26
N LEU A 411 -9.63 -21.06 -21.44
CA LEU A 411 -9.14 -21.65 -20.19
C LEU A 411 -7.99 -22.63 -20.43
N ARG A 412 -8.05 -23.41 -21.52
CA ARG A 412 -6.98 -24.33 -21.89
C ARG A 412 -5.68 -23.60 -22.24
N GLU A 413 -5.76 -22.61 -23.13
CA GLU A 413 -4.58 -21.81 -23.51
C GLU A 413 -3.97 -21.05 -22.34
N ARG A 414 -4.80 -20.57 -21.41
CA ARG A 414 -4.33 -19.94 -20.16
C ARG A 414 -3.60 -20.97 -19.30
N ALA A 415 -4.19 -22.14 -19.10
CA ALA A 415 -3.60 -23.19 -18.27
C ALA A 415 -2.27 -23.71 -18.83
N GLU A 416 -2.18 -23.90 -20.15
CA GLU A 416 -0.93 -24.27 -20.83
C GLU A 416 0.13 -23.16 -20.71
N ALA A 417 -0.25 -21.88 -20.86
CA ALA A 417 0.66 -20.75 -20.68
C ALA A 417 1.17 -20.66 -19.22
N MET A 418 0.30 -20.84 -18.23
CA MET A 418 0.68 -20.86 -16.82
C MET A 418 1.59 -22.03 -16.47
N ALA A 419 1.27 -23.24 -16.96
CA ALA A 419 2.11 -24.43 -16.77
C ALA A 419 3.50 -24.26 -17.39
N SER A 420 3.62 -23.57 -18.53
CA SER A 420 4.90 -23.36 -19.22
C SER A 420 5.90 -22.53 -18.41
N ILE A 421 5.42 -21.61 -17.56
CA ILE A 421 6.25 -20.76 -16.70
C ILE A 421 6.41 -21.29 -15.26
N ALA A 422 5.83 -22.44 -14.93
CA ALA A 422 6.02 -23.10 -13.66
C ALA A 422 7.46 -23.63 -13.50
N HIS A 423 7.86 -23.95 -12.26
CA HIS A 423 9.14 -24.62 -12.00
C HIS A 423 9.20 -25.97 -12.76
N PRO A 424 10.33 -26.33 -13.37
CA PRO A 424 10.43 -27.56 -14.18
C PRO A 424 9.89 -28.81 -13.52
N ASP A 425 10.12 -28.99 -12.22
CA ASP A 425 9.65 -30.19 -11.45
C ASP A 425 8.12 -30.35 -11.44
N PHE A 426 7.36 -29.31 -11.73
CA PHE A 426 5.89 -29.31 -11.66
C PHE A 426 5.20 -29.16 -13.03
N ARG A 427 5.97 -28.85 -14.10
CA ARG A 427 5.39 -28.54 -15.43
C ARG A 427 4.62 -29.69 -16.02
N GLU A 428 5.13 -30.89 -15.96
CA GLU A 428 4.51 -32.06 -16.55
C GLU A 428 3.16 -32.35 -15.91
N GLU A 429 3.10 -32.33 -14.57
CA GLU A 429 1.87 -32.54 -13.81
C GLU A 429 0.83 -31.45 -14.13
N LEU A 430 1.25 -30.17 -14.11
CA LEU A 430 0.35 -29.05 -14.39
C LEU A 430 -0.14 -29.05 -15.84
N MET A 431 0.71 -29.42 -16.81
CA MET A 431 0.35 -29.53 -18.21
C MET A 431 -0.65 -30.68 -18.44
N LYS A 432 -0.42 -31.80 -17.79
CA LYS A 432 -1.36 -32.95 -17.83
C LYS A 432 -2.72 -32.53 -17.24
N TYR A 433 -2.72 -31.85 -16.07
CA TYR A 433 -3.96 -31.36 -15.48
C TYR A 433 -4.71 -30.42 -16.42
N ALA A 434 -4.00 -29.50 -17.09
CA ALA A 434 -4.57 -28.57 -18.06
C ALA A 434 -5.26 -29.30 -19.20
N GLN A 435 -4.62 -30.36 -19.74
CA GLN A 435 -5.15 -31.17 -20.85
C GLN A 435 -6.37 -31.98 -20.48
N GLU A 436 -6.42 -32.51 -19.29
CA GLU A 436 -7.51 -33.36 -18.79
C GLU A 436 -8.75 -32.54 -18.38
N ASN A 437 -8.58 -31.36 -17.81
CA ASN A 437 -9.65 -30.59 -17.14
C ASN A 437 -10.17 -29.39 -17.95
N PHE A 438 -9.38 -28.86 -18.89
CA PHE A 438 -9.80 -27.73 -19.71
C PHE A 438 -9.90 -28.18 -21.18
N LYS A 439 -11.10 -28.47 -21.63
CA LYS A 439 -11.40 -28.90 -23.01
C LYS A 439 -11.74 -27.74 -23.92
#